data_05dfab38aa87570a2c73acc6d8f177c1
#
_entry.id   05dfab38aa87570a2c73acc6d8f177c1
#
_cell.length_a   1.000
_cell.length_b   1.000
_cell.length_c   1.000
_cell.angle_alpha   90.00
_cell.angle_beta   90.00
_cell.angle_gamma   90.00
#
_symmetry.space_group_name_H-M   'P 1'
#
loop_
_entity.id
_entity.type
_entity.pdbx_description
1 polymer ?
#
loop_
_entity_poly.entity_id
_entity_poly.type
_entity_poly.pdbx_seq_one_letter_code
_entity_poly.pdbx_strand_id
1 'polypeptide(L)'
;MLMILDGYGIREESHGNAIAAAKKPHLDALFAKYPFITLEASGEFVGLPDGQIGNSEVGHTNIGAGNVVLQDLPRINKSISTGEFYNNKVLLEAMENAASG
;
A
#
# COMPACT_ATOMS: atom_id res chain seq x y z
N MET A 1 -13.50 12.60 -13.29
CA MET A 1 -13.55 11.13 -13.54
C MET A 1 -12.21 10.55 -13.06
N LEU A 2 -12.22 9.51 -12.22
CA LEU A 2 -11.04 8.73 -11.88
C LEU A 2 -11.01 7.48 -12.77
N MET A 3 -9.89 7.23 -13.44
CA MET A 3 -9.66 6.02 -14.23
C MET A 3 -8.46 5.28 -13.66
N ILE A 4 -8.65 4.04 -13.23
CA ILE A 4 -7.60 3.19 -12.68
C ILE A 4 -7.24 2.13 -13.72
N LEU A 5 -5.96 2.11 -14.11
CA LEU A 5 -5.38 1.09 -14.97
C LEU A 5 -4.59 0.15 -14.06
N ASP A 6 -5.28 -0.79 -13.42
CA ASP A 6 -4.71 -1.72 -12.45
C ASP A 6 -3.63 -2.59 -13.09
N GLY A 7 -2.48 -2.70 -12.43
CA GLY A 7 -1.32 -3.39 -12.98
C GLY A 7 -0.49 -2.60 -14.00
N TYR A 8 -0.88 -1.36 -14.33
CA TYR A 8 -0.13 -0.50 -15.25
C TYR A 8 1.06 0.14 -14.53
N GLY A 9 2.15 -0.63 -14.38
CA GLY A 9 3.40 -0.15 -13.76
C GLY A 9 4.34 0.55 -14.74
N ILE A 10 5.37 1.20 -14.19
CA ILE A 10 6.42 1.86 -14.96
C ILE A 10 7.72 1.07 -14.81
N ARG A 11 8.32 0.72 -15.96
CA ARG A 11 9.63 0.09 -16.05
C ARG A 11 10.30 0.54 -17.34
N GLU A 12 11.56 0.95 -17.25
CA GLU A 12 12.33 1.44 -18.42
C GLU A 12 12.69 0.33 -19.40
N GLU A 13 12.98 -0.88 -18.91
CA GLU A 13 13.32 -2.00 -19.76
C GLU A 13 12.17 -2.41 -20.67
N SER A 14 12.48 -2.63 -21.96
CA SER A 14 11.49 -3.06 -22.95
C SER A 14 11.30 -4.58 -22.98
N HIS A 15 12.31 -5.37 -22.59
CA HIS A 15 12.22 -6.83 -22.60
C HIS A 15 11.18 -7.33 -21.59
N GLY A 16 10.22 -8.12 -22.07
CA GLY A 16 9.09 -8.61 -21.26
C GLY A 16 8.15 -7.50 -20.74
N ASN A 17 8.19 -6.30 -21.33
CA ASN A 17 7.35 -5.16 -20.97
C ASN A 17 6.32 -4.89 -22.08
N ALA A 18 5.15 -5.49 -21.93
CA ALA A 18 4.06 -5.35 -22.88
C ALA A 18 3.54 -3.90 -22.99
N ILE A 19 3.60 -3.14 -21.91
CA ILE A 19 3.18 -1.73 -21.89
C ILE A 19 4.12 -0.88 -22.76
N ALA A 20 5.43 -1.09 -22.64
CA ALA A 20 6.42 -0.38 -23.46
C ALA A 20 6.31 -0.76 -24.95
N ALA A 21 5.99 -2.03 -25.25
CA ALA A 21 5.84 -2.53 -26.62
C ALA A 21 4.50 -2.14 -27.28
N ALA A 22 3.51 -1.77 -26.49
CA ALA A 22 2.16 -1.47 -27.01
C ALA A 22 2.11 -0.13 -27.75
N LYS A 23 1.31 -0.06 -28.81
CA LYS A 23 0.95 1.20 -29.46
C LYS A 23 -0.13 1.90 -28.63
N LYS A 24 0.23 2.97 -27.92
CA LYS A 24 -0.64 3.70 -27.00
C LYS A 24 -0.63 5.22 -27.22
N PRO A 25 -0.87 5.69 -28.45
CA PRO A 25 -0.66 7.11 -28.81
C PRO A 25 -1.49 8.08 -27.97
N HIS A 26 -2.67 7.68 -27.50
CA HIS A 26 -3.51 8.54 -26.66
C HIS A 26 -2.96 8.67 -25.24
N LEU A 27 -2.49 7.58 -24.63
CA LEU A 27 -1.85 7.63 -23.32
C LEU A 27 -0.52 8.38 -23.38
N ASP A 28 0.30 8.14 -24.42
CA ASP A 28 1.55 8.85 -24.62
C ASP A 28 1.31 10.36 -24.76
N ALA A 29 0.29 10.77 -25.51
CA ALA A 29 -0.09 12.17 -25.63
C ALA A 29 -0.58 12.79 -24.30
N LEU A 30 -1.33 12.04 -23.49
CA LEU A 30 -1.76 12.49 -22.16
C LEU A 30 -0.58 12.69 -21.22
N PHE A 31 0.34 11.74 -21.15
CA PHE A 31 1.54 11.83 -20.31
C PHE A 31 2.47 12.97 -20.74
N ALA A 32 2.56 13.25 -22.02
CA ALA A 32 3.37 14.36 -22.54
C ALA A 32 2.73 15.74 -22.30
N LYS A 33 1.41 15.82 -22.23
CA LYS A 33 0.68 17.10 -22.20
C LYS A 33 0.32 17.56 -20.79
N TYR A 34 0.03 16.62 -19.88
CA TYR A 34 -0.50 16.92 -18.56
C TYR A 34 0.52 16.62 -17.46
N PRO A 35 0.38 17.24 -16.27
CA PRO A 35 1.22 16.91 -15.13
C PRO A 35 1.17 15.40 -14.81
N PHE A 36 2.33 14.83 -14.55
CA PHE A 36 2.52 13.42 -14.27
C PHE A 36 3.38 13.25 -13.02
N ILE A 37 2.98 12.34 -12.15
CA ILE A 37 3.70 11.99 -10.94
C ILE A 37 3.65 10.47 -10.75
N THR A 38 4.70 9.90 -10.21
CA THR A 38 4.76 8.49 -9.79
C THR A 38 4.39 8.34 -8.33
N LEU A 39 3.72 7.25 -7.99
CA LEU A 39 3.43 6.83 -6.62
C LEU A 39 4.09 5.49 -6.35
N GLU A 40 4.58 5.32 -5.13
CA GLU A 40 5.03 4.01 -4.69
C GLU A 40 3.82 3.07 -4.53
N ALA A 41 3.99 1.80 -4.96
CA ALA A 41 2.94 0.80 -4.97
C ALA A 41 3.29 -0.44 -4.13
N SER A 42 4.28 -0.36 -3.24
CA SER A 42 4.77 -1.47 -2.43
C SER A 42 5.17 -1.04 -1.02
N GLY A 43 5.34 -2.01 -0.14
CA GLY A 43 5.86 -1.81 1.21
C GLY A 43 5.07 -0.82 2.06
N GLU A 44 5.75 -0.09 2.90
CA GLU A 44 5.16 0.84 3.87
C GLU A 44 4.35 1.97 3.20
N PHE A 45 4.69 2.34 1.98
CA PHE A 45 3.97 3.37 1.22
C PHE A 45 2.52 3.00 0.89
N VAL A 46 2.19 1.72 0.97
CA VAL A 46 0.81 1.22 0.77
C VAL A 46 0.28 0.46 2.00
N GLY A 47 0.95 0.60 3.14
CA GLY A 47 0.51 0.01 4.41
C GLY A 47 0.87 -1.46 4.60
N LEU A 48 1.83 -1.98 3.81
CA LEU A 48 2.39 -3.32 3.90
C LEU A 48 3.75 -3.31 4.62
N PRO A 49 4.25 -4.48 5.07
CA PRO A 49 5.63 -4.58 5.53
C PRO A 49 6.64 -4.14 4.47
N ASP A 50 7.79 -3.62 4.93
CA ASP A 50 8.88 -3.25 4.03
C ASP A 50 9.27 -4.41 3.10
N GLY A 51 9.57 -4.08 1.84
CA GLY A 51 9.93 -5.04 0.81
C GLY A 51 8.79 -5.91 0.27
N GLN A 52 7.58 -5.81 0.81
CA GLN A 52 6.42 -6.56 0.31
C GLN A 52 5.83 -5.90 -0.92
N ILE A 53 5.64 -6.68 -2.00
CA ILE A 53 4.98 -6.22 -3.23
C ILE A 53 3.52 -5.85 -2.92
N GLY A 54 3.07 -4.70 -3.44
CA GLY A 54 1.69 -4.27 -3.34
C GLY A 54 0.73 -5.14 -4.16
N ASN A 55 -0.54 -4.94 -3.90
CA ASN A 55 -1.62 -5.61 -4.62
C ASN A 55 -2.81 -4.67 -4.82
N SER A 56 -3.79 -5.11 -5.60
CA SER A 56 -4.99 -4.33 -5.92
C SER A 56 -5.79 -3.94 -4.69
N GLU A 57 -5.91 -4.82 -3.70
CA GLU A 57 -6.69 -4.58 -2.49
C GLU A 57 -6.15 -3.40 -1.69
N VAL A 58 -4.86 -3.42 -1.35
CA VAL A 58 -4.26 -2.31 -0.58
C VAL A 58 -4.20 -1.03 -1.40
N GLY A 59 -3.95 -1.11 -2.70
CA GLY A 59 -3.93 0.06 -3.59
C GLY A 59 -5.28 0.76 -3.64
N HIS A 60 -6.37 0.01 -3.88
CA HIS A 60 -7.71 0.57 -3.91
C HIS A 60 -8.18 1.06 -2.53
N THR A 61 -7.79 0.37 -1.45
CA THR A 61 -8.07 0.83 -0.09
C THR A 61 -7.45 2.20 0.17
N ASN A 62 -6.19 2.39 -0.18
CA ASN A 62 -5.49 3.66 0.00
C ASN A 62 -6.08 4.79 -0.88
N ILE A 63 -6.43 4.48 -2.13
CA ILE A 63 -7.12 5.43 -3.03
C ILE A 63 -8.46 5.87 -2.41
N GLY A 64 -9.24 4.91 -1.91
CA GLY A 64 -10.55 5.20 -1.31
C GLY A 64 -10.45 5.98 0.01
N ALA A 65 -9.43 5.69 0.83
CA ALA A 65 -9.19 6.36 2.10
C ALA A 65 -8.53 7.76 1.94
N GLY A 66 -7.87 8.01 0.81
CA GLY A 66 -7.10 9.23 0.58
C GLY A 66 -5.81 9.33 1.42
N ASN A 67 -5.41 8.25 2.06
CA ASN A 67 -4.18 8.13 2.84
C ASN A 67 -3.73 6.66 2.92
N VAL A 68 -2.53 6.44 3.47
CA VAL A 68 -2.00 5.09 3.70
C VAL A 68 -2.74 4.41 4.85
N VAL A 69 -3.37 3.28 4.57
CA VAL A 69 -4.04 2.42 5.56
C VAL A 69 -3.13 1.26 5.90
N LEU A 70 -2.60 1.26 7.13
CA LEU A 70 -1.76 0.15 7.60
C LEU A 70 -2.57 -1.14 7.66
N GLN A 71 -2.04 -2.19 7.04
CA GLN A 71 -2.54 -3.55 7.20
C GLN A 71 -2.26 -4.08 8.61
N ASP A 72 -2.85 -5.21 8.97
CA ASP A 72 -2.80 -5.71 10.35
C ASP A 72 -1.37 -5.90 10.87
N LEU A 73 -0.49 -6.52 10.10
CA LEU A 73 0.88 -6.79 10.54
C LEU A 73 1.69 -5.50 10.77
N PRO A 74 1.78 -4.54 9.84
CA PRO A 74 2.44 -3.25 10.11
C PRO A 74 1.79 -2.47 11.25
N ARG A 75 0.48 -2.55 11.41
CA ARG A 75 -0.24 -1.90 12.52
C ARG A 75 0.16 -2.48 13.87
N ILE A 76 0.23 -3.81 13.99
CA ILE A 76 0.68 -4.50 15.20
C ILE A 76 2.14 -4.19 15.48
N ASN A 77 3.01 -4.27 14.48
CA ASN A 77 4.43 -3.96 14.62
C ASN A 77 4.64 -2.52 15.09
N LYS A 78 3.90 -1.57 14.53
CA LYS A 78 3.93 -0.17 14.96
C LYS A 78 3.49 -0.03 16.43
N SER A 79 2.39 -0.68 16.81
CA SER A 79 1.89 -0.65 18.18
C SER A 79 2.91 -1.22 19.19
N ILE A 80 3.63 -2.27 18.80
CA ILE A 80 4.73 -2.83 19.61
C ILE A 80 5.90 -1.83 19.72
N SER A 81 6.34 -1.27 18.59
CA SER A 81 7.48 -0.36 18.55
C SER A 81 7.23 0.96 19.28
N THR A 82 5.99 1.45 19.29
CA THR A 82 5.59 2.66 20.04
C THR A 82 5.25 2.39 21.51
N GLY A 83 5.18 1.14 21.92
CA GLY A 83 4.80 0.76 23.28
C GLY A 83 3.29 0.71 23.54
N GLU A 84 2.46 1.10 22.58
CA GLU A 84 0.99 1.07 22.71
C GLU A 84 0.44 -0.34 22.94
N PHE A 85 1.07 -1.34 22.35
CA PHE A 85 0.71 -2.75 22.50
C PHE A 85 0.69 -3.18 23.98
N TYR A 86 1.69 -2.73 24.74
CA TYR A 86 1.84 -3.08 26.17
C TYR A 86 0.85 -2.36 27.08
N ASN A 87 0.15 -1.37 26.56
CA ASN A 87 -0.90 -0.61 27.25
C ASN A 87 -2.31 -0.98 26.76
N ASN A 88 -2.43 -2.03 25.97
CA ASN A 88 -3.72 -2.49 25.48
C ASN A 88 -4.58 -3.05 26.62
N LYS A 89 -5.64 -2.33 26.99
CA LYS A 89 -6.48 -2.66 28.14
C LYS A 89 -7.09 -4.06 28.05
N VAL A 90 -7.52 -4.48 26.87
CA VAL A 90 -8.14 -5.80 26.67
C VAL A 90 -7.13 -6.93 26.96
N LEU A 91 -5.88 -6.75 26.51
CA LEU A 91 -4.82 -7.73 26.80
C LEU A 91 -4.45 -7.73 28.29
N LEU A 92 -4.33 -6.56 28.91
CA LEU A 92 -4.02 -6.44 30.34
C LEU A 92 -5.11 -7.06 31.21
N GLU A 93 -6.38 -6.77 30.95
CA GLU A 93 -7.52 -7.37 31.66
C GLU A 93 -7.55 -8.89 31.50
N ALA A 94 -7.26 -9.41 30.31
CA ALA A 94 -7.18 -10.85 30.09
C ALA A 94 -6.05 -11.50 30.90
N MET A 95 -4.88 -10.87 30.98
CA MET A 95 -3.74 -11.32 31.78
C MET A 95 -4.04 -11.27 33.29
N GLU A 96 -4.65 -10.18 33.77
CA GLU A 96 -5.07 -10.04 35.16
C GLU A 96 -6.08 -11.09 35.57
N ASN A 97 -7.09 -11.35 34.73
CA ASN A 97 -8.08 -12.40 34.96
C ASN A 97 -7.42 -13.79 35.01
N ALA A 98 -6.47 -14.09 34.14
CA ALA A 98 -5.75 -15.34 34.14
C ALA A 98 -4.83 -15.51 35.36
N ALA A 99 -4.29 -14.43 35.90
CA ALA A 99 -3.43 -14.44 37.08
C ALA A 99 -4.21 -14.59 38.41
N SER A 100 -5.47 -14.17 38.40
CA SER A 100 -6.33 -14.20 39.59
C SER A 100 -7.18 -15.48 39.74
N GLY A 101 -7.27 -16.30 38.72
CA GLY A 101 -8.14 -17.47 38.65
C GLY A 101 -7.48 -18.77 38.58
#